data_e310eda4165df84d43bf4663da447706
#
_entry.id   e310eda4165df84d43bf4663da447706
#
_cell.length_a   1.000
_cell.length_b   1.000
_cell.length_c   1.000
_cell.angle_alpha   90.00
_cell.angle_beta   90.00
_cell.angle_gamma   90.00
#
_symmetry.space_group_name_H-M   'P 1'
#
loop_
_entity.id
_entity.type
_entity.pdbx_description
1 polymer ?
#
loop_
_entity_poly.entity_id
_entity_poly.type
_entity_poly.pdbx_seq_one_letter_code
_entity_poly.pdbx_strand_id
1 'polypeptide(L)'
;MGRIQMDRVSSAELSAIQELVTHGAVQIPLRITHLVPGAIRGFNAFLEKPYEYRRGWDLWIEDERRRDVQDIGYKDKGAEPGEDAKHIFHWTVQLERLLIEERGVDINDHADFLGYARSIFTICYREFRYIAEALDYVMPEGRFLERASDPAAKRQSILRFVRYKDVNRDVIGKGHTDKNLISLHLADSHPGLRLEKHGQLYATSPDVALVFPGDKMDVITNGRIKALYHYVTDQRKPGDKTL
;
A
#
# COMPACT_ATOMS: atom_id res chain seq x y z
N MET A 1 -24.00 16.04 22.56
CA MET A 1 -22.92 15.03 22.50
C MET A 1 -23.57 13.66 22.45
N GLY A 2 -23.75 13.11 21.26
CA GLY A 2 -24.37 11.79 21.06
C GLY A 2 -23.39 10.69 21.49
N ARG A 3 -23.85 9.78 22.34
CA ARG A 3 -23.15 8.52 22.60
C ARG A 3 -23.00 7.79 21.26
N ILE A 4 -21.78 7.69 20.76
CA ILE A 4 -21.43 6.82 19.63
C ILE A 4 -21.81 5.41 20.09
N GLN A 5 -22.63 4.77 19.29
CA GLN A 5 -23.14 3.43 19.53
C GLN A 5 -21.96 2.45 19.62
N MET A 6 -21.67 1.96 20.82
CA MET A 6 -20.50 1.12 21.17
C MET A 6 -20.56 -0.31 20.61
N ASP A 7 -21.57 -0.62 19.79
CA ASP A 7 -21.88 -1.99 19.37
C ASP A 7 -21.19 -2.45 18.05
N ARG A 8 -20.23 -1.66 17.51
CA ARG A 8 -19.67 -1.93 16.18
C ARG A 8 -18.27 -2.54 16.15
N VAL A 9 -17.47 -2.36 17.20
CA VAL A 9 -16.09 -2.88 17.22
C VAL A 9 -16.08 -4.21 17.98
N SER A 10 -15.71 -5.28 17.30
CA SER A 10 -15.63 -6.62 17.90
C SER A 10 -14.43 -6.75 18.83
N SER A 11 -14.47 -7.72 19.75
CA SER A 11 -13.32 -8.02 20.62
C SER A 11 -12.07 -8.44 19.84
N ALA A 12 -12.25 -9.08 18.68
CA ALA A 12 -11.14 -9.47 17.81
C ALA A 12 -10.46 -8.23 17.17
N GLU A 13 -11.23 -7.24 16.73
CA GLU A 13 -10.70 -5.98 16.20
C GLU A 13 -9.96 -5.19 17.29
N LEU A 14 -10.49 -5.12 18.49
CA LEU A 14 -9.81 -4.49 19.61
C LEU A 14 -8.48 -5.18 19.96
N SER A 15 -8.48 -6.53 19.96
CA SER A 15 -7.26 -7.30 20.16
C SER A 15 -6.21 -7.01 19.10
N ALA A 16 -6.62 -6.95 17.81
CA ALA A 16 -5.73 -6.62 16.72
C ALA A 16 -5.14 -5.20 16.85
N ILE A 17 -5.95 -4.22 17.29
CA ILE A 17 -5.45 -2.87 17.52
C ILE A 17 -4.49 -2.81 18.71
N GLN A 18 -4.75 -3.54 19.79
CA GLN A 18 -3.82 -3.64 20.91
C GLN A 18 -2.48 -4.25 20.47
N GLU A 19 -2.53 -5.27 19.62
CA GLU A 19 -1.33 -5.86 19.01
C GLU A 19 -0.56 -4.84 18.16
N LEU A 20 -1.25 -4.09 17.29
CA LEU A 20 -0.66 -3.01 16.49
C LEU A 20 0.03 -1.95 17.38
N VAL A 21 -0.64 -1.51 18.45
CA VAL A 21 -0.11 -0.52 19.40
C VAL A 21 1.12 -1.07 20.15
N THR A 22 1.08 -2.33 20.56
CA THR A 22 2.12 -2.94 21.39
C THR A 22 3.33 -3.39 20.57
N HIS A 23 3.06 -4.02 19.42
CA HIS A 23 4.09 -4.69 18.61
C HIS A 23 4.47 -3.90 17.35
N GLY A 24 3.68 -2.91 16.95
CA GLY A 24 3.94 -2.07 15.77
C GLY A 24 3.55 -2.73 14.45
N ALA A 25 2.99 -3.93 14.46
CA ALA A 25 2.42 -4.58 13.29
C ALA A 25 1.38 -5.61 13.74
N VAL A 26 0.39 -5.86 12.90
CA VAL A 26 -0.65 -6.87 13.12
C VAL A 26 -1.08 -7.50 11.80
N GLN A 27 -1.41 -8.77 11.83
CA GLN A 27 -2.03 -9.47 10.72
C GLN A 27 -3.54 -9.46 10.86
N ILE A 28 -4.24 -9.01 9.81
CA ILE A 28 -5.70 -8.99 9.77
C ILE A 28 -6.22 -9.86 8.61
N PRO A 29 -7.32 -10.60 8.79
CA PRO A 29 -7.97 -11.30 7.71
C PRO A 29 -8.44 -10.30 6.62
N LEU A 30 -8.13 -10.60 5.35
CA LEU A 30 -8.55 -9.77 4.23
C LEU A 30 -9.03 -10.65 3.06
N ARG A 31 -10.29 -10.52 2.68
CA ARG A 31 -10.91 -11.37 1.65
C ARG A 31 -10.68 -10.83 0.23
N ILE A 32 -9.42 -10.86 -0.21
CA ILE A 32 -9.03 -10.42 -1.57
C ILE A 32 -8.35 -11.52 -2.39
N THR A 33 -8.25 -12.75 -1.87
CA THR A 33 -7.52 -13.87 -2.50
C THR A 33 -7.89 -14.08 -3.96
N HIS A 34 -9.17 -13.95 -4.29
CA HIS A 34 -9.66 -14.14 -5.66
C HIS A 34 -9.28 -13.00 -6.62
N LEU A 35 -8.91 -11.82 -6.12
CA LEU A 35 -8.56 -10.65 -6.91
C LEU A 35 -7.05 -10.56 -7.18
N VAL A 36 -6.23 -10.95 -6.20
CA VAL A 36 -4.77 -10.78 -6.24
C VAL A 36 -4.12 -11.44 -7.45
N PRO A 37 -4.39 -12.71 -7.81
CA PRO A 37 -3.77 -13.33 -8.99
C PRO A 37 -4.11 -12.61 -10.30
N GLY A 38 -5.35 -12.11 -10.43
CA GLY A 38 -5.77 -11.32 -11.58
C GLY A 38 -5.03 -9.99 -11.68
N ALA A 39 -4.89 -9.29 -10.56
CA ALA A 39 -4.16 -8.03 -10.48
C ALA A 39 -2.66 -8.21 -10.82
N ILE A 40 -2.01 -9.26 -10.30
CA ILE A 40 -0.61 -9.58 -10.60
C ILE A 40 -0.42 -9.88 -12.09
N ARG A 41 -1.27 -10.74 -12.67
CA ARG A 41 -1.20 -11.04 -14.12
C ARG A 41 -1.39 -9.77 -14.96
N GLY A 42 -2.37 -8.93 -14.59
CA GLY A 42 -2.62 -7.68 -15.30
C GLY A 42 -1.45 -6.70 -15.22
N PHE A 43 -0.81 -6.57 -14.05
CA PHE A 43 0.38 -5.74 -13.89
C PHE A 43 1.56 -6.30 -14.70
N ASN A 44 1.79 -7.61 -14.70
CA ASN A 44 2.84 -8.22 -15.51
C ASN A 44 2.59 -8.01 -17.01
N ALA A 45 1.36 -8.21 -17.50
CA ALA A 45 1.01 -7.93 -18.89
C ALA A 45 1.21 -6.45 -19.27
N PHE A 46 0.93 -5.54 -18.35
CA PHE A 46 1.26 -4.12 -18.52
C PHE A 46 2.79 -3.90 -18.65
N LEU A 47 3.60 -4.60 -17.87
CA LEU A 47 5.06 -4.48 -17.92
C LEU A 47 5.68 -5.07 -19.19
N GLU A 48 4.97 -5.94 -19.92
CA GLU A 48 5.37 -6.47 -21.23
C GLU A 48 5.19 -5.47 -22.39
N LYS A 49 4.37 -4.43 -22.19
CA LYS A 49 4.19 -3.37 -23.18
C LYS A 49 5.50 -2.58 -23.37
N PRO A 50 5.74 -2.01 -24.58
CA PRO A 50 6.91 -1.18 -24.85
C PRO A 50 7.09 -0.04 -23.83
N TYR A 51 8.32 0.36 -23.57
CA TYR A 51 8.63 1.41 -22.61
C TYR A 51 7.87 2.72 -22.88
N GLU A 52 7.79 3.15 -24.15
CA GLU A 52 7.10 4.39 -24.52
C GLU A 52 5.59 4.31 -24.23
N TYR A 53 4.98 3.13 -24.42
CA TYR A 53 3.59 2.94 -24.01
C TYR A 53 3.43 3.09 -22.50
N ARG A 54 4.27 2.42 -21.71
CA ARG A 54 4.21 2.48 -20.24
C ARG A 54 4.49 3.89 -19.70
N ARG A 55 5.40 4.63 -20.34
CA ARG A 55 5.71 6.01 -20.01
C ARG A 55 4.51 6.95 -20.17
N GLY A 56 3.60 6.67 -21.09
CA GLY A 56 2.34 7.40 -21.22
C GLY A 56 1.46 7.35 -19.96
N TRP A 57 1.69 6.36 -19.09
CA TRP A 57 0.97 6.18 -17.83
C TRP A 57 1.66 6.85 -16.63
N ASP A 58 2.74 7.60 -16.85
CA ASP A 58 3.44 8.34 -15.83
C ASP A 58 2.74 9.68 -15.58
N LEU A 59 2.21 9.86 -14.39
CA LEU A 59 1.48 11.05 -13.96
C LEU A 59 1.96 11.49 -12.57
N TRP A 60 1.71 12.74 -12.27
CA TRP A 60 1.82 13.28 -10.93
C TRP A 60 0.64 14.21 -10.65
N ILE A 61 0.25 14.31 -9.36
CA ILE A 61 -0.75 15.24 -8.88
C ILE A 61 -0.06 16.22 -7.95
N GLU A 62 -0.19 17.51 -8.22
CA GLU A 62 0.23 18.56 -7.29
C GLU A 62 -0.82 18.65 -6.16
N ASP A 63 -0.37 18.49 -4.92
CA ASP A 63 -1.19 18.81 -3.75
C ASP A 63 -0.90 20.24 -3.33
N GLU A 64 -1.76 21.17 -3.75
CA GLU A 64 -1.65 22.60 -3.42
C GLU A 64 -1.56 22.87 -1.92
N ARG A 65 -2.16 22.00 -1.08
CA ARG A 65 -2.16 22.16 0.37
C ARG A 65 -0.84 21.72 1.02
N ARG A 66 -0.13 20.79 0.40
CA ARG A 66 1.10 20.20 0.95
C ARG A 66 2.36 20.69 0.29
N ARG A 67 2.28 21.34 -0.85
CA ARG A 67 3.42 21.60 -1.75
C ARG A 67 4.22 20.33 -2.11
N ASP A 68 3.52 19.18 -2.09
CA ASP A 68 4.06 17.86 -2.41
C ASP A 68 3.53 17.42 -3.76
N VAL A 69 4.35 16.70 -4.50
CA VAL A 69 3.95 16.03 -5.73
C VAL A 69 3.70 14.57 -5.42
N GLN A 70 2.49 14.10 -5.69
CA GLN A 70 2.15 12.68 -5.58
C GLN A 70 2.33 12.00 -6.93
N ASP A 71 3.28 11.08 -7.01
CA ASP A 71 3.45 10.20 -8.17
C ASP A 71 2.29 9.22 -8.27
N ILE A 72 1.64 9.14 -9.44
CA ILE A 72 0.59 8.16 -9.75
C ILE A 72 0.86 7.49 -11.11
N GLY A 73 0.19 6.37 -11.36
CA GLY A 73 0.43 5.58 -12.56
C GLY A 73 1.76 4.85 -12.52
N TYR A 74 2.40 4.71 -13.67
CA TYR A 74 3.60 3.91 -13.83
C TYR A 74 4.88 4.73 -13.57
N LYS A 75 5.82 4.12 -12.85
CA LYS A 75 7.18 4.64 -12.66
C LYS A 75 8.19 3.54 -12.90
N ASP A 76 9.23 3.87 -13.63
CA ASP A 76 10.44 3.05 -13.78
C ASP A 76 11.55 3.66 -12.93
N LYS A 77 11.97 2.95 -11.88
CA LYS A 77 13.03 3.40 -10.96
C LYS A 77 14.25 2.50 -11.04
N GLY A 78 15.42 3.07 -10.72
CA GLY A 78 16.66 2.31 -10.53
C GLY A 78 17.64 2.38 -11.69
N ALA A 79 17.59 3.46 -12.46
CA ALA A 79 18.69 3.83 -13.35
C ALA A 79 19.86 4.46 -12.60
N GLU A 80 19.61 5.06 -11.43
CA GLU A 80 20.63 5.78 -10.65
C GLU A 80 21.36 4.86 -9.66
N PRO A 81 22.69 5.02 -9.50
CA PRO A 81 23.46 4.27 -8.51
C PRO A 81 22.90 4.48 -7.11
N GLY A 82 22.56 3.39 -6.45
CA GLY A 82 22.08 3.42 -5.08
C GLY A 82 20.56 3.54 -4.92
N GLU A 83 19.78 3.62 -5.98
CA GLU A 83 18.33 3.48 -5.93
C GLU A 83 17.89 2.01 -6.00
N ASP A 84 16.66 1.74 -5.52
CA ASP A 84 16.02 0.45 -5.69
C ASP A 84 15.55 0.30 -7.14
N ALA A 85 16.11 -0.68 -7.85
CA ALA A 85 15.71 -0.98 -9.22
C ALA A 85 14.35 -1.68 -9.23
N LYS A 86 13.29 -0.95 -9.62
CA LYS A 86 11.92 -1.47 -9.58
C LYS A 86 10.98 -0.78 -10.56
N HIS A 87 9.99 -1.54 -11.01
CA HIS A 87 8.79 -1.02 -11.65
C HIS A 87 7.73 -0.80 -10.58
N ILE A 88 7.07 0.35 -10.61
CA ILE A 88 6.01 0.70 -9.68
C ILE A 88 4.78 1.13 -10.46
N PHE A 89 3.60 0.71 -10.00
CA PHE A 89 2.34 1.25 -10.48
C PHE A 89 1.52 1.71 -9.28
N HIS A 90 1.21 2.99 -9.23
CA HIS A 90 0.41 3.62 -8.19
C HIS A 90 -1.02 3.83 -8.71
N TRP A 91 -1.96 3.02 -8.24
CA TRP A 91 -3.36 3.24 -8.50
C TRP A 91 -3.99 4.12 -7.42
N THR A 92 -4.77 5.11 -7.85
CA THR A 92 -5.56 5.99 -6.99
C THR A 92 -6.95 6.15 -7.60
N VAL A 93 -7.92 6.66 -6.83
CA VAL A 93 -9.28 6.91 -7.32
C VAL A 93 -9.37 7.94 -8.46
N GLN A 94 -8.31 8.70 -8.72
CA GLN A 94 -8.25 9.73 -9.74
C GLN A 94 -7.53 9.27 -11.01
N LEU A 95 -6.74 8.17 -10.93
CA LEU A 95 -5.82 7.78 -11.99
C LEU A 95 -6.48 7.64 -13.35
N GLU A 96 -7.56 6.86 -13.44
CA GLU A 96 -8.18 6.53 -14.72
C GLU A 96 -8.71 7.79 -15.43
N ARG A 97 -9.36 8.69 -14.67
CA ARG A 97 -9.83 9.96 -15.19
C ARG A 97 -8.69 10.82 -15.74
N LEU A 98 -7.60 10.95 -14.97
CA LEU A 98 -6.46 11.78 -15.35
C LEU A 98 -5.69 11.21 -16.55
N LEU A 99 -5.58 9.88 -16.66
CA LEU A 99 -5.00 9.22 -17.84
C LEU A 99 -5.76 9.57 -19.11
N ILE A 100 -7.09 9.55 -19.05
CA ILE A 100 -7.94 9.88 -20.19
C ILE A 100 -7.89 11.38 -20.50
N GLU A 101 -8.17 12.22 -19.49
CA GLU A 101 -8.36 13.66 -19.68
C GLU A 101 -7.04 14.40 -19.96
N GLU A 102 -5.95 14.04 -19.30
CA GLU A 102 -4.69 14.79 -19.38
C GLU A 102 -3.67 14.17 -20.35
N ARG A 103 -3.75 12.85 -20.56
CA ARG A 103 -2.78 12.12 -21.39
C ARG A 103 -3.38 11.50 -22.64
N GLY A 104 -4.70 11.47 -22.77
CA GLY A 104 -5.39 10.83 -23.91
C GLY A 104 -5.10 9.33 -24.00
N VAL A 105 -4.79 8.68 -22.88
CA VAL A 105 -4.46 7.25 -22.83
C VAL A 105 -5.74 6.43 -23.01
N ASP A 106 -5.72 5.48 -23.94
CA ASP A 106 -6.76 4.44 -24.00
C ASP A 106 -6.48 3.40 -22.88
N ILE A 107 -7.35 3.40 -21.88
CA ILE A 107 -7.23 2.48 -20.73
C ILE A 107 -7.87 1.11 -20.97
N ASN A 108 -8.58 0.91 -22.10
CA ASN A 108 -9.33 -0.33 -22.37
C ASN A 108 -8.41 -1.56 -22.47
N ASP A 109 -7.21 -1.41 -23.01
CA ASP A 109 -6.21 -2.49 -23.08
C ASP A 109 -5.88 -3.10 -21.70
N HIS A 110 -6.14 -2.36 -20.62
CA HIS A 110 -5.85 -2.75 -19.24
C HIS A 110 -7.08 -2.67 -18.32
N ALA A 111 -8.29 -2.69 -18.90
CA ALA A 111 -9.55 -2.56 -18.15
C ALA A 111 -9.68 -3.61 -17.03
N ASP A 112 -9.29 -4.86 -17.28
CA ASP A 112 -9.31 -5.92 -16.26
C ASP A 112 -8.34 -5.63 -15.11
N PHE A 113 -7.10 -5.22 -15.43
CA PHE A 113 -6.11 -4.85 -14.42
C PHE A 113 -6.61 -3.70 -13.54
N LEU A 114 -7.13 -2.64 -14.15
CA LEU A 114 -7.69 -1.49 -13.44
C LEU A 114 -8.93 -1.89 -12.62
N GLY A 115 -9.75 -2.80 -13.14
CA GLY A 115 -10.90 -3.36 -12.43
C GLY A 115 -10.50 -4.11 -11.16
N TYR A 116 -9.46 -4.94 -11.23
CA TYR A 116 -8.89 -5.60 -10.05
C TYR A 116 -8.32 -4.60 -9.07
N ALA A 117 -7.54 -3.62 -9.54
CA ALA A 117 -6.95 -2.58 -8.69
C ALA A 117 -8.03 -1.77 -7.95
N ARG A 118 -9.10 -1.37 -8.64
CA ARG A 118 -10.24 -0.64 -8.06
C ARG A 118 -10.95 -1.47 -6.99
N SER A 119 -11.15 -2.77 -7.25
CA SER A 119 -11.82 -3.67 -6.31
C SER A 119 -11.00 -3.89 -5.06
N ILE A 120 -9.69 -4.17 -5.20
CA ILE A 120 -8.76 -4.32 -4.09
C ILE A 120 -8.70 -3.04 -3.26
N PHE A 121 -8.51 -1.88 -3.92
CA PHE A 121 -8.47 -0.59 -3.23
C PHE A 121 -9.75 -0.34 -2.41
N THR A 122 -10.92 -0.63 -2.99
CA THR A 122 -12.21 -0.41 -2.32
C THR A 122 -12.34 -1.24 -1.05
N ILE A 123 -11.93 -2.51 -1.10
CA ILE A 123 -11.93 -3.40 0.06
C ILE A 123 -10.93 -2.90 1.10
N CYS A 124 -9.68 -2.63 0.70
CA CYS A 124 -8.64 -2.16 1.61
C CYS A 124 -8.97 -0.83 2.27
N TYR A 125 -9.59 0.11 1.52
CA TYR A 125 -9.99 1.39 2.08
C TYR A 125 -11.13 1.26 3.11
N ARG A 126 -12.02 0.31 2.91
CA ARG A 126 -13.04 -0.03 3.92
C ARG A 126 -12.40 -0.59 5.18
N GLU A 127 -11.47 -1.54 5.05
CA GLU A 127 -10.74 -2.10 6.19
C GLU A 127 -9.90 -1.03 6.92
N PHE A 128 -9.26 -0.14 6.19
CA PHE A 128 -8.57 1.01 6.77
C PHE A 128 -9.50 1.87 7.65
N ARG A 129 -10.76 2.08 7.24
CA ARG A 129 -11.73 2.82 8.05
C ARG A 129 -12.14 2.06 9.31
N TYR A 130 -12.28 0.73 9.25
CA TYR A 130 -12.54 -0.08 10.45
C TYR A 130 -11.36 -0.03 11.42
N ILE A 131 -10.13 -0.12 10.93
CA ILE A 131 -8.92 0.07 11.75
C ILE A 131 -8.92 1.45 12.40
N ALA A 132 -9.27 2.49 11.66
CA ALA A 132 -9.33 3.86 12.16
C ALA A 132 -10.42 4.03 13.25
N GLU A 133 -11.59 3.41 13.11
CA GLU A 133 -12.64 3.39 14.11
C GLU A 133 -12.18 2.67 15.40
N ALA A 134 -11.51 1.53 15.25
CA ALA A 134 -10.98 0.78 16.39
C ALA A 134 -9.82 1.51 17.08
N LEU A 135 -9.00 2.26 16.34
CA LEU A 135 -7.97 3.14 16.90
C LEU A 135 -8.59 4.29 17.72
N ASP A 136 -9.69 4.88 17.26
CA ASP A 136 -10.40 5.92 18.03
C ASP A 136 -11.00 5.39 19.33
N TYR A 137 -11.33 4.11 19.39
CA TYR A 137 -11.77 3.48 20.63
C TYR A 137 -10.65 3.41 21.68
N VAL A 138 -9.41 3.17 21.25
CA VAL A 138 -8.24 3.06 22.15
C VAL A 138 -7.55 4.41 22.38
N MET A 139 -7.63 5.31 21.41
CA MET A 139 -6.95 6.62 21.39
C MET A 139 -7.84 7.69 20.75
N PRO A 140 -8.94 8.11 21.41
CA PRO A 140 -9.94 9.00 20.82
C PRO A 140 -9.40 10.38 20.43
N GLU A 141 -8.31 10.80 21.04
CA GLU A 141 -7.63 12.07 20.71
C GLU A 141 -7.04 12.09 19.30
N GLY A 142 -6.80 10.90 18.71
CA GLY A 142 -6.23 10.75 17.36
C GLY A 142 -7.20 11.12 16.25
N ARG A 143 -8.51 11.01 16.49
CA ARG A 143 -9.58 11.28 15.52
C ARG A 143 -9.33 10.56 14.18
N PHE A 144 -8.97 9.28 14.27
CA PHE A 144 -8.51 8.50 13.11
C PHE A 144 -9.62 8.26 12.09
N LEU A 145 -10.85 7.96 12.55
CA LEU A 145 -11.99 7.74 11.65
C LEU A 145 -12.39 9.03 10.93
N GLU A 146 -12.36 10.17 11.61
CA GLU A 146 -12.61 11.47 10.97
C GLU A 146 -11.59 11.72 9.87
N ARG A 147 -10.29 11.50 10.15
CA ARG A 147 -9.22 11.63 9.16
C ARG A 147 -9.38 10.65 8.00
N ALA A 148 -9.71 9.39 8.29
CA ALA A 148 -9.96 8.36 7.28
C ALA A 148 -11.24 8.62 6.47
N SER A 149 -12.18 9.38 6.99
CA SER A 149 -13.44 9.73 6.31
C SER A 149 -13.33 11.00 5.46
N ASP A 150 -12.24 11.76 5.56
CA ASP A 150 -12.00 12.92 4.71
C ASP A 150 -11.86 12.46 3.24
N PRO A 151 -12.65 13.02 2.31
CA PRO A 151 -12.51 12.73 0.89
C PRO A 151 -11.08 12.95 0.34
N ALA A 152 -10.33 13.89 0.92
CA ALA A 152 -8.94 14.11 0.56
C ALA A 152 -8.06 12.92 0.94
N ALA A 153 -8.29 12.28 2.09
CA ALA A 153 -7.55 11.09 2.49
C ALA A 153 -7.74 9.94 1.49
N LYS A 154 -8.97 9.74 1.01
CA LYS A 154 -9.26 8.73 -0.03
C LYS A 154 -8.52 9.03 -1.34
N ARG A 155 -8.49 10.29 -1.78
CA ARG A 155 -7.75 10.70 -3.00
C ARG A 155 -6.24 10.52 -2.86
N GLN A 156 -5.70 10.68 -1.66
CA GLN A 156 -4.27 10.54 -1.35
C GLN A 156 -3.84 9.11 -1.05
N SER A 157 -4.79 8.19 -0.85
CA SER A 157 -4.49 6.78 -0.64
C SER A 157 -4.07 6.12 -1.96
N ILE A 158 -3.04 5.27 -1.88
CA ILE A 158 -2.42 4.61 -3.03
C ILE A 158 -2.50 3.10 -2.84
N LEU A 159 -2.97 2.39 -3.86
CA LEU A 159 -2.68 0.97 -4.03
C LEU A 159 -1.43 0.84 -4.90
N ARG A 160 -0.38 0.23 -4.36
CA ARG A 160 0.91 0.12 -5.02
C ARG A 160 1.18 -1.30 -5.48
N PHE A 161 1.50 -1.46 -6.76
CA PHE A 161 2.09 -2.67 -7.33
C PHE A 161 3.58 -2.42 -7.51
N VAL A 162 4.41 -3.37 -7.08
CA VAL A 162 5.87 -3.27 -7.19
C VAL A 162 6.42 -4.55 -7.78
N ARG A 163 7.28 -4.43 -8.79
CA ARG A 163 8.09 -5.52 -9.29
C ARG A 163 9.56 -5.08 -9.24
N TYR A 164 10.34 -5.73 -8.38
CA TYR A 164 11.78 -5.51 -8.34
C TYR A 164 12.42 -6.08 -9.59
N LYS A 165 13.36 -5.31 -10.17
CA LYS A 165 14.17 -5.77 -11.30
C LYS A 165 15.19 -6.78 -10.80
N ASP A 166 15.71 -7.59 -11.71
CA ASP A 166 16.77 -8.54 -11.38
C ASP A 166 18.04 -7.76 -11.03
N VAL A 167 18.36 -7.76 -9.76
CA VAL A 167 19.57 -7.16 -9.21
C VAL A 167 20.23 -8.20 -8.32
N ASN A 168 21.51 -8.43 -8.54
CA ASN A 168 22.29 -9.36 -7.71
C ASN A 168 22.65 -8.67 -6.38
N ARG A 169 21.67 -8.57 -5.47
CA ARG A 169 21.80 -7.93 -4.15
C ARG A 169 20.94 -8.66 -3.15
N ASP A 170 21.44 -8.78 -1.92
CA ASP A 170 20.69 -9.37 -0.80
C ASP A 170 19.49 -8.50 -0.39
N VAL A 171 19.64 -7.17 -0.44
CA VAL A 171 18.59 -6.20 -0.17
C VAL A 171 18.19 -5.53 -1.47
N ILE A 172 16.95 -5.77 -1.91
CA ILE A 172 16.38 -5.23 -3.16
C ILE A 172 15.48 -4.02 -2.94
N GLY A 173 14.97 -3.86 -1.73
CA GLY A 173 14.24 -2.66 -1.28
C GLY A 173 14.92 -2.07 -0.05
N LYS A 174 15.45 -0.84 -0.18
CA LYS A 174 16.13 -0.15 0.93
C LYS A 174 15.21 0.05 2.12
N GLY A 175 15.79 -0.02 3.31
CA GLY A 175 15.10 0.22 4.54
C GLY A 175 14.59 1.67 4.66
N HIS A 176 13.33 1.80 5.09
CA HIS A 176 12.67 3.08 5.30
C HIS A 176 11.45 2.90 6.21
N THR A 177 10.88 4.02 6.62
CA THR A 177 9.52 4.09 7.15
C THR A 177 8.60 4.67 6.08
N ASP A 178 7.32 4.28 6.10
CA ASP A 178 6.34 4.86 5.19
C ASP A 178 5.89 6.24 5.67
N LYS A 179 5.74 7.20 4.75
CA LYS A 179 5.30 8.57 5.06
C LYS A 179 3.78 8.72 5.29
N ASN A 180 3.05 7.62 5.30
CA ASN A 180 1.60 7.58 5.47
C ASN A 180 1.18 7.42 6.94
N LEU A 181 -0.14 7.26 7.18
CA LEU A 181 -0.68 6.92 8.49
C LEU A 181 -0.53 5.41 8.77
N ILE A 182 -0.98 4.57 7.85
CA ILE A 182 -0.97 3.11 7.95
C ILE A 182 -0.69 2.53 6.56
N SER A 183 0.10 1.46 6.52
CA SER A 183 0.30 0.60 5.36
C SER A 183 -0.39 -0.74 5.56
N LEU A 184 -1.05 -1.21 4.50
CA LEU A 184 -1.58 -2.57 4.37
C LEU A 184 -0.74 -3.29 3.32
N HIS A 185 0.10 -4.22 3.75
CA HIS A 185 0.86 -5.09 2.85
C HIS A 185 0.03 -6.33 2.54
N LEU A 186 -0.29 -6.56 1.26
CA LEU A 186 -1.38 -7.45 0.85
C LEU A 186 -0.89 -8.82 0.39
N ALA A 187 0.15 -8.84 -0.43
CA ALA A 187 0.68 -10.07 -1.00
C ALA A 187 2.08 -9.86 -1.57
N ASP A 188 2.86 -10.93 -1.57
CA ASP A 188 4.15 -11.06 -2.23
C ASP A 188 4.16 -12.29 -3.14
N SER A 189 4.85 -12.22 -4.26
CA SER A 189 5.18 -13.41 -5.06
C SER A 189 6.22 -14.28 -4.35
N HIS A 190 7.14 -13.64 -3.61
CA HIS A 190 8.17 -14.28 -2.80
C HIS A 190 8.28 -13.52 -1.47
N PRO A 191 8.29 -14.21 -0.32
CA PRO A 191 8.36 -13.56 0.97
C PRO A 191 9.72 -12.86 1.14
N GLY A 192 9.73 -11.54 1.15
CA GLY A 192 10.96 -10.74 1.25
C GLY A 192 10.88 -9.57 2.22
N LEU A 193 9.69 -9.21 2.66
CA LEU A 193 9.48 -8.10 3.60
C LEU A 193 10.09 -8.42 4.97
N ARG A 194 10.92 -7.51 5.47
CA ARG A 194 11.56 -7.56 6.80
C ARG A 194 11.12 -6.36 7.61
N LEU A 195 10.65 -6.62 8.81
CA LEU A 195 10.33 -5.59 9.80
C LEU A 195 11.43 -5.55 10.86
N GLU A 196 11.99 -4.38 11.14
CA GLU A 196 13.16 -4.24 12.00
C GLU A 196 12.91 -4.74 13.43
N LYS A 197 11.73 -4.46 13.97
CA LYS A 197 11.41 -4.74 15.38
C LYS A 197 11.38 -6.22 15.73
N HIS A 198 11.30 -7.12 14.74
CA HIS A 198 11.12 -8.54 14.96
C HIS A 198 12.17 -9.42 14.25
N GLY A 199 12.99 -8.87 13.35
CA GLY A 199 13.95 -9.64 12.53
C GLY A 199 13.31 -10.78 11.72
N GLN A 200 11.99 -10.96 11.86
CA GLN A 200 11.23 -12.03 11.28
C GLN A 200 10.79 -11.69 9.86
N LEU A 201 10.86 -12.68 9.00
CA LEU A 201 10.20 -12.70 7.72
C LEU A 201 8.69 -12.79 7.95
N TYR A 202 7.97 -11.78 7.50
CA TYR A 202 6.52 -11.90 7.42
C TYR A 202 6.18 -12.52 6.07
N ALA A 203 5.75 -13.77 6.10
CA ALA A 203 5.10 -14.38 4.95
C ALA A 203 3.68 -13.78 4.87
N THR A 204 3.39 -13.08 3.80
CA THR A 204 2.02 -12.67 3.50
C THR A 204 1.29 -13.81 2.81
N SER A 205 0.02 -13.99 3.14
CA SER A 205 -0.88 -14.81 2.35
C SER A 205 -1.96 -13.91 1.74
N PRO A 206 -2.55 -14.27 0.61
CA PRO A 206 -3.61 -13.47 -0.01
C PRO A 206 -4.86 -13.26 0.88
N ASP A 207 -4.99 -14.05 1.94
CA ASP A 207 -6.11 -13.98 2.90
C ASP A 207 -5.80 -13.11 4.12
N VAL A 208 -4.55 -12.65 4.27
CA VAL A 208 -4.08 -11.94 5.45
C VAL A 208 -3.26 -10.73 5.03
N ALA A 209 -3.74 -9.55 5.37
CA ALA A 209 -2.94 -8.33 5.23
C ALA A 209 -2.09 -8.09 6.48
N LEU A 210 -0.84 -7.67 6.28
CA LEU A 210 -0.01 -7.14 7.34
C LEU A 210 -0.23 -5.64 7.43
N VAL A 211 -0.66 -5.17 8.59
CA VAL A 211 -0.91 -3.75 8.88
C VAL A 211 0.22 -3.21 9.73
N PHE A 212 0.79 -2.07 9.35
CA PHE A 212 1.82 -1.40 10.11
C PHE A 212 1.77 0.13 9.97
N PRO A 213 2.23 0.88 11.01
CA PRO A 213 2.17 2.33 11.07
C PRO A 213 3.28 2.99 10.25
N GLY A 214 2.97 4.13 9.65
CA GLY A 214 3.93 5.03 9.05
C GLY A 214 4.20 6.28 9.91
N ASP A 215 5.02 7.20 9.37
CA ASP A 215 5.50 8.40 10.08
C ASP A 215 4.38 9.28 10.62
N LYS A 216 3.25 9.40 9.89
CA LYS A 216 2.11 10.20 10.36
C LYS A 216 1.44 9.62 11.60
N MET A 217 1.47 8.29 11.76
CA MET A 217 0.96 7.65 12.97
C MET A 217 1.81 8.03 14.18
N ASP A 218 3.13 7.98 14.03
CA ASP A 218 4.07 8.38 15.08
C ASP A 218 3.81 9.83 15.53
N VAL A 219 3.68 10.74 14.56
CA VAL A 219 3.40 12.18 14.85
C VAL A 219 2.05 12.38 15.54
N ILE A 220 0.97 11.79 15.01
CA ILE A 220 -0.40 11.99 15.56
C ILE A 220 -0.54 11.42 16.96
N THR A 221 0.16 10.33 17.25
CA THR A 221 0.12 9.65 18.55
C THR A 221 1.18 10.15 19.53
N ASN A 222 1.94 11.21 19.18
CA ASN A 222 3.07 11.72 19.98
C ASN A 222 4.04 10.59 20.37
N GLY A 223 4.37 9.72 19.43
CA GLY A 223 5.30 8.64 19.62
C GLY A 223 4.76 7.39 20.32
N ARG A 224 3.48 7.33 20.65
CA ARG A 224 2.88 6.12 21.28
C ARG A 224 2.83 4.94 20.32
N ILE A 225 2.59 5.20 19.04
CA ILE A 225 2.69 4.19 17.97
C ILE A 225 3.79 4.64 17.02
N LYS A 226 4.92 3.96 17.08
CA LYS A 226 6.10 4.28 16.28
C LYS A 226 5.94 3.80 14.84
N ALA A 227 6.39 4.63 13.89
CA ALA A 227 6.55 4.20 12.51
C ALA A 227 7.44 2.95 12.44
N LEU A 228 7.05 2.00 11.61
CA LEU A 228 7.77 0.74 11.49
C LEU A 228 8.80 0.81 10.34
N TYR A 229 10.08 0.69 10.70
CA TYR A 229 11.15 0.57 9.73
C TYR A 229 11.13 -0.82 9.08
N HIS A 230 11.20 -0.86 7.76
CA HIS A 230 11.14 -2.10 7.00
C HIS A 230 12.01 -2.04 5.74
N TYR A 231 12.38 -3.22 5.24
CA TYR A 231 13.16 -3.39 4.01
C TYR A 231 12.78 -4.70 3.31
N VAL A 232 13.22 -4.89 2.07
CA VAL A 232 12.91 -6.10 1.29
C VAL A 232 14.21 -6.80 0.90
N THR A 233 14.30 -8.10 1.24
CA THR A 233 15.40 -8.98 0.84
C THR A 233 15.03 -9.81 -0.37
N ASP A 234 16.00 -10.14 -1.19
CA ASP A 234 15.79 -11.10 -2.28
C ASP A 234 15.78 -12.52 -1.72
N GLN A 235 14.65 -13.20 -1.87
CA GLN A 235 14.46 -14.59 -1.45
C GLN A 235 14.36 -15.55 -2.64
N ARG A 236 14.57 -15.05 -3.85
CA ARG A 236 14.54 -15.87 -5.07
C ARG A 236 15.74 -16.82 -5.09
N LYS A 237 15.50 -18.06 -5.47
CA LYS A 237 16.59 -18.99 -5.76
C LYS A 237 17.11 -18.75 -7.17
N PRO A 238 18.40 -19.07 -7.45
CA PRO A 238 18.91 -19.04 -8.82
C PRO A 238 18.03 -19.89 -9.74
N GLY A 239 17.45 -19.26 -10.76
CA GLY A 239 16.54 -19.91 -11.70
C GLY A 239 15.06 -19.66 -11.47
N ASP A 240 14.64 -19.06 -10.36
CA ASP A 240 13.27 -18.62 -10.15
C ASP A 240 12.94 -17.47 -11.11
N LYS A 241 11.93 -17.70 -11.97
CA LYS A 241 11.40 -16.60 -12.79
C LYS A 241 10.55 -15.69 -11.92
N THR A 242 10.80 -14.39 -11.99
CA THR A 242 9.88 -13.38 -11.44
C THR A 242 8.54 -13.52 -12.14
N LEU A 243 7.52 -13.86 -11.38
CA LEU A 243 6.13 -13.76 -11.82
C LEU A 243 5.69 -12.29 -11.75
#